data_c00cd386ad2abf9e46058c99cda67ad6
#
_entry.id   c00cd386ad2abf9e46058c99cda67ad6
#
_cell.length_a   1.000
_cell.length_b   1.000
_cell.length_c   1.000
_cell.angle_alpha   90.00
_cell.angle_beta   90.00
_cell.angle_gamma   90.00
#
_symmetry.space_group_name_H-M   'P 1'
#
loop_
_entity.id
_entity.type
_entity.pdbx_description
1 polymer ?
#
loop_
_entity_poly.entity_id
_entity_poly.type
_entity_poly.pdbx_seq_one_letter_code
_entity_poly.pdbx_strand_id
1 'polypeptide(L)'
;MPLAEKGLLSLRFLSFIRATVTGLILGSFVAALSAQMGWQIPQAGRTETSPLRPTADVLEQGSGLYAQHCASCHGKTGKGPGPQGDPEYQPADLTDEARASVNPDGVLFYKIFNGRRMPKMPPFKNELTKEQIWTVVEYVKSLRAHPDSMSIER
;
A
#
# COMPACT_ATOMS: atom_id res chain seq x y z
N MET A 1 -44.64 -29.85 -40.80
CA MET A 1 -43.65 -28.75 -40.70
C MET A 1 -43.32 -28.42 -39.27
N PRO A 2 -42.53 -29.18 -38.52
CA PRO A 2 -42.05 -28.73 -37.19
C PRO A 2 -40.52 -28.81 -36.99
N LEU A 3 -39.70 -29.05 -38.02
CA LEU A 3 -38.27 -29.22 -37.82
C LEU A 3 -37.44 -27.92 -37.87
N ALA A 4 -37.96 -26.89 -38.53
CA ALA A 4 -37.25 -25.60 -38.64
C ALA A 4 -37.24 -24.77 -37.34
N GLU A 5 -38.27 -24.86 -36.53
CA GLU A 5 -38.36 -24.12 -35.28
C GLU A 5 -37.40 -24.61 -34.19
N LYS A 6 -37.16 -25.90 -34.11
CA LYS A 6 -36.21 -26.48 -33.12
C LYS A 6 -34.77 -26.06 -33.37
N GLY A 7 -34.37 -25.88 -34.60
CA GLY A 7 -33.02 -25.41 -34.98
C GLY A 7 -32.76 -23.94 -34.57
N LEU A 8 -33.76 -23.08 -34.72
CA LEU A 8 -33.63 -21.68 -34.42
C LEU A 8 -33.55 -21.40 -32.90
N LEU A 9 -34.31 -22.16 -32.10
CA LEU A 9 -34.23 -22.08 -30.62
C LEU A 9 -32.87 -22.55 -30.11
N SER A 10 -32.32 -23.63 -30.70
CA SER A 10 -31.01 -24.17 -30.33
C SER A 10 -29.87 -23.16 -30.60
N LEU A 11 -29.89 -22.48 -31.75
CA LEU A 11 -28.89 -21.49 -32.11
C LEU A 11 -28.94 -20.25 -31.20
N ARG A 12 -30.14 -19.79 -30.84
CA ARG A 12 -30.33 -18.68 -29.92
C ARG A 12 -29.84 -19.04 -28.51
N PHE A 13 -30.13 -20.26 -28.05
CA PHE A 13 -29.70 -20.73 -26.76
C PHE A 13 -28.17 -20.85 -26.64
N LEU A 14 -27.51 -21.36 -27.70
CA LEU A 14 -26.05 -21.41 -27.79
C LEU A 14 -25.41 -20.03 -27.82
N SER A 15 -26.03 -19.05 -28.46
CA SER A 15 -25.56 -17.66 -28.48
C SER A 15 -25.65 -17.02 -27.11
N PHE A 16 -26.72 -17.26 -26.35
CA PHE A 16 -26.86 -16.79 -24.97
C PHE A 16 -25.81 -17.38 -24.04
N ILE A 17 -25.58 -18.70 -24.14
CA ILE A 17 -24.53 -19.37 -23.32
C ILE A 17 -23.15 -18.83 -23.66
N ARG A 18 -22.83 -18.59 -24.92
CA ARG A 18 -21.54 -18.02 -25.34
C ARG A 18 -21.36 -16.60 -24.77
N ALA A 19 -22.36 -15.75 -24.88
CA ALA A 19 -22.30 -14.38 -24.35
C ALA A 19 -22.12 -14.34 -22.84
N THR A 20 -22.84 -15.19 -22.09
CA THR A 20 -22.72 -15.26 -20.63
C THR A 20 -21.38 -15.82 -20.17
N VAL A 21 -20.86 -16.87 -20.83
CA VAL A 21 -19.54 -17.43 -20.50
C VAL A 21 -18.42 -16.44 -20.81
N THR A 22 -18.49 -15.74 -21.94
CA THR A 22 -17.49 -14.71 -22.30
C THR A 22 -17.54 -13.55 -21.30
N GLY A 23 -18.73 -13.11 -20.90
CA GLY A 23 -18.88 -12.05 -19.88
C GLY A 23 -18.32 -12.43 -18.52
N LEU A 24 -18.54 -13.67 -18.08
CA LEU A 24 -18.00 -14.20 -16.82
C LEU A 24 -16.46 -14.31 -16.85
N ILE A 25 -15.88 -14.76 -17.95
CA ILE A 25 -14.42 -14.88 -18.12
C ILE A 25 -13.78 -13.49 -18.13
N LEU A 26 -14.33 -12.53 -18.88
CA LEU A 26 -13.83 -11.15 -18.91
C LEU A 26 -13.97 -10.47 -17.57
N GLY A 27 -15.09 -10.62 -16.86
CA GLY A 27 -15.31 -10.08 -15.54
C GLY A 27 -14.32 -10.63 -14.50
N SER A 28 -14.03 -11.93 -14.56
CA SER A 28 -13.04 -12.58 -13.67
C SER A 28 -11.62 -12.09 -13.93
N PHE A 29 -11.27 -11.82 -15.18
CA PHE A 29 -9.94 -11.34 -15.56
C PHE A 29 -9.70 -9.90 -15.09
N VAL A 30 -10.69 -9.03 -15.21
CA VAL A 30 -10.61 -7.64 -14.74
C VAL A 30 -10.51 -7.60 -13.20
N ALA A 31 -11.28 -8.42 -12.49
CA ALA A 31 -11.19 -8.50 -11.03
C ALA A 31 -9.83 -8.99 -10.53
N ALA A 32 -9.21 -9.96 -11.22
CA ALA A 32 -7.88 -10.45 -10.89
C ALA A 32 -6.78 -9.40 -11.11
N LEU A 33 -6.91 -8.56 -12.13
CA LEU A 33 -5.95 -7.49 -12.41
C LEU A 33 -6.00 -6.39 -11.35
N SER A 34 -7.18 -6.02 -10.89
CA SER A 34 -7.38 -4.99 -9.86
C SER A 34 -6.80 -5.41 -8.50
N ALA A 35 -6.83 -6.70 -8.18
CA ALA A 35 -6.27 -7.22 -6.93
C ALA A 35 -4.74 -7.09 -6.84
N GLN A 36 -4.03 -6.91 -7.95
CA GLN A 36 -2.57 -6.81 -7.98
C GLN A 36 -2.05 -5.37 -7.78
N MET A 37 -2.90 -4.36 -7.87
CA MET A 37 -2.50 -2.95 -7.79
C MET A 37 -2.46 -2.40 -6.36
N GLY A 38 -3.01 -3.12 -5.38
CA GLY A 38 -3.07 -2.71 -3.97
C GLY A 38 -2.01 -3.37 -3.08
N TRP A 39 -1.98 -2.93 -1.82
CA TRP A 39 -1.20 -3.60 -0.78
C TRP A 39 -1.88 -4.92 -0.36
N GLN A 40 -1.22 -6.05 -0.60
CA GLN A 40 -1.67 -7.38 -0.17
C GLN A 40 -1.17 -7.64 1.26
N ILE A 41 -1.88 -7.12 2.27
CA ILE A 41 -1.48 -7.22 3.66
C ILE A 41 -2.26 -8.36 4.33
N PRO A 42 -1.60 -9.44 4.81
CA PRO A 42 -2.24 -10.54 5.51
C PRO A 42 -2.87 -10.08 6.83
N GLN A 43 -3.87 -10.81 7.32
CA GLN A 43 -4.57 -10.45 8.55
C GLN A 43 -3.62 -10.33 9.75
N ALA A 44 -2.66 -11.20 9.89
CA ALA A 44 -1.65 -11.12 10.95
C ALA A 44 -0.90 -9.76 10.93
N GLY A 45 -0.50 -9.27 9.74
CA GLY A 45 0.13 -7.96 9.60
C GLY A 45 -0.81 -6.78 9.88
N ARG A 46 -2.14 -6.98 9.83
CA ARG A 46 -3.11 -5.90 10.16
C ARG A 46 -3.33 -5.73 11.65
N THR A 47 -3.12 -6.78 12.43
CA THR A 47 -3.35 -6.82 13.89
C THR A 47 -2.06 -6.72 14.70
N GLU A 48 -0.90 -6.76 14.06
CA GLU A 48 0.39 -6.64 14.71
C GLU A 48 0.57 -5.21 15.25
N THR A 49 1.04 -5.10 16.48
CA THR A 49 1.34 -3.82 17.13
C THR A 49 2.83 -3.67 17.33
N SER A 50 3.31 -2.43 17.35
CA SER A 50 4.71 -2.16 17.62
C SER A 50 5.13 -2.67 19.00
N PRO A 51 6.23 -3.40 19.11
CA PRO A 51 6.81 -3.80 20.40
C PRO A 51 7.54 -2.66 21.09
N LEU A 52 7.77 -1.52 20.41
CA LEU A 52 8.52 -0.39 20.92
C LEU A 52 7.60 0.67 21.51
N ARG A 53 8.12 1.43 22.48
CA ARG A 53 7.51 2.66 22.99
C ARG A 53 8.16 3.87 22.31
N PRO A 54 7.42 4.91 21.93
CA PRO A 54 7.95 6.11 21.27
C PRO A 54 8.69 7.02 22.27
N THR A 55 9.81 6.56 22.82
CA THR A 55 10.71 7.36 23.65
C THR A 55 11.50 8.34 22.79
N ALA A 56 12.09 9.38 23.38
CA ALA A 56 12.93 10.33 22.66
C ALA A 56 14.03 9.61 21.86
N ASP A 57 14.73 8.66 22.48
CA ASP A 57 15.80 7.88 21.82
C ASP A 57 15.29 7.05 20.62
N VAL A 58 14.11 6.42 20.75
CA VAL A 58 13.49 5.67 19.64
C VAL A 58 13.11 6.62 18.50
N LEU A 59 12.56 7.79 18.81
CA LEU A 59 12.17 8.75 17.78
C LEU A 59 13.39 9.39 17.11
N GLU A 60 14.47 9.67 17.83
CA GLU A 60 15.72 10.17 17.26
C GLU A 60 16.35 9.16 16.33
N GLN A 61 16.49 7.90 16.76
CA GLN A 61 16.97 6.82 15.89
C GLN A 61 16.08 6.63 14.65
N GLY A 62 14.76 6.67 14.85
CA GLY A 62 13.78 6.57 13.77
C GLY A 62 13.92 7.71 12.76
N SER A 63 14.15 8.93 13.25
CA SER A 63 14.42 10.11 12.40
C SER A 63 15.67 9.92 11.56
N GLY A 64 16.76 9.40 12.13
CA GLY A 64 17.99 9.09 11.42
C GLY A 64 17.80 8.04 10.31
N LEU A 65 17.12 6.94 10.63
CA LEU A 65 16.79 5.89 9.66
C LEU A 65 15.86 6.41 8.56
N TYR A 66 14.86 7.22 8.92
CA TYR A 66 13.97 7.85 7.96
C TYR A 66 14.72 8.77 7.00
N ALA A 67 15.61 9.61 7.51
CA ALA A 67 16.43 10.51 6.69
C ALA A 67 17.29 9.75 5.67
N GLN A 68 17.83 8.61 6.04
CA GLN A 68 18.69 7.78 5.19
C GLN A 68 17.90 7.01 4.11
N HIS A 69 16.75 6.44 4.47
CA HIS A 69 16.07 5.44 3.64
C HIS A 69 14.74 5.89 3.04
N CYS A 70 14.09 6.92 3.61
CA CYS A 70 12.72 7.27 3.26
C CYS A 70 12.57 8.69 2.69
N ALA A 71 13.35 9.65 3.21
CA ALA A 71 13.19 11.06 2.92
C ALA A 71 13.43 11.42 1.45
N SER A 72 14.24 10.64 0.73
CA SER A 72 14.50 10.85 -0.70
C SER A 72 13.22 10.77 -1.55
N CYS A 73 12.27 9.90 -1.15
CA CYS A 73 10.97 9.76 -1.81
C CYS A 73 9.86 10.48 -1.06
N HIS A 74 9.76 10.33 0.28
CA HIS A 74 8.67 10.86 1.09
C HIS A 74 8.87 12.30 1.57
N GLY A 75 9.99 12.94 1.22
CA GLY A 75 10.34 14.28 1.71
C GLY A 75 10.85 14.25 3.16
N LYS A 76 11.60 15.26 3.56
CA LYS A 76 12.18 15.36 4.91
C LYS A 76 11.12 15.44 6.01
N THR A 77 9.97 16.04 5.70
CA THR A 77 8.86 16.24 6.63
C THR A 77 7.79 15.15 6.56
N GLY A 78 7.93 14.18 5.64
CA GLY A 78 6.91 13.17 5.41
C GLY A 78 5.71 13.59 4.57
N LYS A 79 5.64 14.85 4.13
CA LYS A 79 4.54 15.39 3.32
C LYS A 79 4.65 15.04 1.84
N GLY A 80 5.79 14.44 1.40
CA GLY A 80 6.08 14.16 -0.01
C GLY A 80 5.93 15.37 -0.95
N PRO A 81 6.30 15.22 -2.23
CA PRO A 81 7.33 14.30 -2.68
C PRO A 81 8.73 14.78 -2.29
N GLY A 82 9.63 13.85 -2.06
CA GLY A 82 11.07 14.14 -1.99
C GLY A 82 11.72 14.20 -3.38
N PRO A 83 13.03 14.50 -3.46
CA PRO A 83 13.74 14.68 -4.74
C PRO A 83 13.77 13.44 -5.63
N GLN A 84 13.54 12.26 -5.09
CA GLN A 84 13.44 10.99 -5.83
C GLN A 84 12.01 10.44 -5.85
N GLY A 85 11.02 11.23 -5.42
CA GLY A 85 9.60 10.87 -5.53
C GLY A 85 9.19 10.75 -7.00
N ASP A 86 8.38 9.73 -7.29
CA ASP A 86 7.82 9.54 -8.63
C ASP A 86 6.82 10.66 -8.94
N PRO A 87 7.01 11.43 -10.01
CA PRO A 87 6.11 12.55 -10.35
C PRO A 87 4.70 12.07 -10.78
N GLU A 88 4.58 10.87 -11.31
CA GLU A 88 3.30 10.28 -11.73
C GLU A 88 2.56 9.63 -10.55
N TYR A 89 3.31 8.99 -9.67
CA TYR A 89 2.77 8.26 -8.52
C TYR A 89 3.37 8.79 -7.22
N GLN A 90 2.98 9.98 -6.85
CA GLN A 90 3.53 10.66 -5.67
C GLN A 90 3.47 9.80 -4.40
N PRO A 91 4.54 9.74 -3.61
CA PRO A 91 4.54 9.11 -2.30
C PRO A 91 3.44 9.69 -1.40
N ALA A 92 2.85 8.81 -0.59
CA ALA A 92 1.80 9.22 0.33
C ALA A 92 2.32 10.27 1.32
N ASP A 93 1.49 11.26 1.65
CA ASP A 93 1.67 12.12 2.80
C ASP A 93 1.57 11.27 4.08
N LEU A 94 2.67 11.17 4.81
CA LEU A 94 2.77 10.38 6.04
C LEU A 94 2.26 11.14 7.26
N THR A 95 2.02 12.45 7.13
CA THR A 95 1.48 13.30 8.20
C THR A 95 -0.05 13.33 8.22
N ASP A 96 -0.71 12.81 7.20
CA ASP A 96 -2.16 12.80 7.06
C ASP A 96 -2.82 11.87 8.10
N GLU A 97 -3.54 12.46 9.05
CA GLU A 97 -4.25 11.74 10.12
C GLU A 97 -5.34 10.82 9.58
N ALA A 98 -6.00 11.16 8.48
CA ALA A 98 -7.02 10.30 7.88
C ALA A 98 -6.43 8.96 7.41
N ARG A 99 -5.13 8.95 7.08
CA ARG A 99 -4.41 7.73 6.74
C ARG A 99 -4.01 6.89 7.95
N ALA A 100 -4.03 7.45 9.15
CA ALA A 100 -3.64 6.73 10.38
C ALA A 100 -4.56 5.54 10.63
N SER A 101 -5.87 5.70 10.50
CA SER A 101 -6.88 4.66 10.75
C SER A 101 -6.73 3.44 9.83
N VAL A 102 -6.29 3.66 8.58
CA VAL A 102 -6.09 2.58 7.58
C VAL A 102 -4.65 2.07 7.53
N ASN A 103 -3.75 2.65 8.32
CA ASN A 103 -2.35 2.26 8.44
C ASN A 103 -1.93 2.11 9.90
N PRO A 104 -2.50 1.14 10.65
CA PRO A 104 -2.01 0.79 11.98
C PRO A 104 -0.57 0.24 11.90
N ASP A 105 0.05 0.04 13.06
CA ASP A 105 1.46 -0.29 13.21
C ASP A 105 1.93 -1.43 12.30
N GLY A 106 1.27 -2.57 12.37
CA GLY A 106 1.63 -3.74 11.58
C GLY A 106 1.43 -3.55 10.07
N VAL A 107 0.46 -2.71 9.66
CA VAL A 107 0.30 -2.32 8.25
C VAL A 107 1.48 -1.48 7.78
N LEU A 108 1.94 -0.51 8.58
CA LEU A 108 3.13 0.28 8.26
C LEU A 108 4.36 -0.61 8.19
N PHE A 109 4.57 -1.45 9.22
CA PHE A 109 5.67 -2.40 9.23
C PHE A 109 5.70 -3.27 7.97
N TYR A 110 4.56 -3.89 7.63
CA TYR A 110 4.46 -4.77 6.46
C TYR A 110 4.81 -4.04 5.15
N LYS A 111 4.35 -2.80 5.00
CA LYS A 111 4.63 -1.96 3.83
C LYS A 111 6.13 -1.66 3.70
N ILE A 112 6.78 -1.27 4.79
CA ILE A 112 8.22 -0.99 4.80
C ILE A 112 9.01 -2.28 4.55
N PHE A 113 8.65 -3.36 5.24
CA PHE A 113 9.35 -4.63 5.16
C PHE A 113 9.33 -5.23 3.75
N ASN A 114 8.16 -5.28 3.10
CA ASN A 114 7.97 -5.98 1.83
C ASN A 114 8.01 -5.07 0.60
N GLY A 115 7.80 -3.77 0.76
CA GLY A 115 7.70 -2.86 -0.37
C GLY A 115 6.52 -3.16 -1.28
N ARG A 116 6.50 -2.50 -2.44
CA ARG A 116 5.47 -2.66 -3.48
C ARG A 116 6.06 -2.35 -4.85
N ARG A 117 5.61 -3.08 -5.88
CA ARG A 117 6.10 -2.88 -7.25
C ARG A 117 5.47 -1.67 -7.94
N MET A 118 4.18 -1.44 -7.73
CA MET A 118 3.44 -0.38 -8.43
C MET A 118 2.36 0.25 -7.54
N PRO A 119 2.38 1.55 -7.25
CA PRO A 119 3.55 2.43 -7.40
C PRO A 119 4.75 1.92 -6.62
N LYS A 120 5.96 2.18 -7.09
CA LYS A 120 7.16 1.56 -6.55
C LYS A 120 7.48 2.07 -5.14
N MET A 121 7.65 1.13 -4.21
CA MET A 121 8.27 1.34 -2.90
C MET A 121 9.22 0.16 -2.67
N PRO A 122 10.53 0.36 -2.50
CA PRO A 122 11.47 -0.74 -2.31
C PRO A 122 11.19 -1.51 -1.00
N PRO A 123 11.49 -2.81 -0.94
CA PRO A 123 11.44 -3.58 0.29
C PRO A 123 12.70 -3.31 1.12
N PHE A 124 12.54 -3.03 2.42
CA PHE A 124 13.68 -2.75 3.31
C PHE A 124 14.12 -3.95 4.16
N LYS A 125 13.48 -5.10 4.02
CA LYS A 125 13.81 -6.32 4.80
C LYS A 125 15.24 -6.84 4.62
N ASN A 126 15.93 -6.44 3.57
CA ASN A 126 17.33 -6.82 3.30
C ASN A 126 18.34 -5.74 3.73
N GLU A 127 17.85 -4.55 4.08
CA GLU A 127 18.67 -3.38 4.44
C GLU A 127 18.53 -3.03 5.92
N LEU A 128 17.34 -3.25 6.50
CA LEU A 128 17.00 -2.92 7.88
C LEU A 128 16.60 -4.18 8.65
N THR A 129 16.99 -4.25 9.91
CA THR A 129 16.47 -5.25 10.83
C THR A 129 15.00 -4.99 11.14
N LYS A 130 14.28 -5.99 11.65
CA LYS A 130 12.88 -5.81 12.08
C LYS A 130 12.75 -4.72 13.15
N GLU A 131 13.68 -4.66 14.08
CA GLU A 131 13.70 -3.63 15.12
C GLU A 131 13.87 -2.22 14.54
N GLN A 132 14.80 -2.04 13.61
CA GLN A 132 14.96 -0.77 12.89
C GLN A 132 13.71 -0.38 12.10
N ILE A 133 13.01 -1.34 11.50
CA ILE A 133 11.74 -1.06 10.82
C ILE A 133 10.67 -0.61 11.82
N TRP A 134 10.58 -1.25 12.99
CA TRP A 134 9.68 -0.80 14.06
C TRP A 134 10.05 0.60 14.57
N THR A 135 11.33 0.90 14.67
CA THR A 135 11.82 2.25 15.02
C THR A 135 11.37 3.30 14.00
N VAL A 136 11.45 3.00 12.70
CA VAL A 136 10.91 3.85 11.63
C VAL A 136 9.38 3.98 11.73
N VAL A 137 8.66 2.92 12.06
CA VAL A 137 7.20 2.95 12.27
C VAL A 137 6.83 3.95 13.36
N GLU A 138 7.53 3.91 14.51
CA GLU A 138 7.27 4.87 15.62
C GLU A 138 7.54 6.32 15.19
N TYR A 139 8.61 6.55 14.46
CA TYR A 139 8.90 7.88 13.93
C TYR A 139 7.82 8.36 12.94
N VAL A 140 7.40 7.52 11.98
CA VAL A 140 6.32 7.87 11.03
C VAL A 140 5.00 8.19 11.76
N LYS A 141 4.69 7.48 12.83
CA LYS A 141 3.52 7.79 13.67
C LYS A 141 3.66 9.16 14.35
N SER A 142 4.86 9.53 14.81
CA SER A 142 5.09 10.84 15.42
C SER A 142 4.91 12.01 14.45
N LEU A 143 5.14 11.81 13.16
CA LEU A 143 4.90 12.83 12.13
C LEU A 143 3.41 13.24 12.06
N ARG A 144 2.49 12.34 12.41
CA ARG A 144 1.04 12.59 12.41
C ARG A 144 0.60 13.40 13.62
N ALA A 145 1.22 13.13 14.78
CA ALA A 145 0.87 13.80 16.04
C ALA A 145 1.32 15.27 16.08
N HIS A 146 2.37 15.64 15.31
CA HIS A 146 2.96 16.98 15.35
C HIS A 146 3.39 17.40 13.92
N PRO A 147 2.46 17.65 13.00
CA PRO A 147 2.80 17.96 11.61
C PRO A 147 3.61 19.26 11.45
N ASP A 148 3.58 20.15 12.42
CA ASP A 148 4.21 21.47 12.34
C ASP A 148 5.44 21.65 13.24
N SER A 149 5.72 20.73 14.17
CA SER A 149 6.83 20.88 15.14
C SER A 149 8.22 20.68 14.53
N MET A 150 8.31 20.04 13.36
CA MET A 150 9.60 19.77 12.69
C MET A 150 10.10 20.92 11.82
N SER A 151 9.38 22.04 11.76
CA SER A 151 9.77 23.24 10.99
C SER A 151 10.63 24.23 11.77
N ILE A 152 10.89 24.00 13.05
CA ILE A 152 11.46 25.01 13.98
C ILE A 152 12.96 24.79 14.26
N GLU A 153 13.54 23.65 13.90
CA GLU A 153 14.98 23.44 14.07
C GLU A 153 15.75 23.68 12.79
N ARG A 154 16.01 24.96 12.52
CA ARG A 154 17.07 25.47 11.66
C ARG A 154 17.76 26.64 12.31
#